data_896dd744d285af61c9667c7fde141b62
#
_entry.id   896dd744d285af61c9667c7fde141b62
#
_cell.length_a   1.000
_cell.length_b   1.000
_cell.length_c   1.000
_cell.angle_alpha   90.00
_cell.angle_beta   90.00
_cell.angle_gamma   90.00
#
_symmetry.space_group_name_H-M   'P 1'
#
loop_
_entity.id
_entity.type
_entity.pdbx_description
1 polymer ?
#
loop_
_entity_poly.entity_id
_entity_poly.type
_entity_poly.pdbx_seq_one_letter_code
_entity_poly.pdbx_strand_id
1 'polypeptide(L)'
;YAQFFSAITGVFPFSVGEFCLIALVLFILAYLIHGVYKLIRHKEGRFAYFVRFLSVPVLIATCIAFLCVTNYGTNHRRYSFAAVSGLTVRESSAEELYNVCTYLINEANTLRENLPEDENGVFQLSNDVFLDADEAKSSFNSLHDTYSTLYTNGKPKPVLFSEVMSYLDISGIYCPFTFEANVNVHMNDVLIPVTMCHELSHLSGYMREDEANFIAFLACLQSDDPEFRYSGVYLASVHAMNALLTVDSDLWNRADALKSDALRRDIPVSYTHLRAHETLANL
;
A
#
# COMPACT_ATOMS: atom_id res chain seq x y z
N TYR A 1 -19.25 8.01 -4.05
CA TYR A 1 -19.55 6.71 -4.67
C TYR A 1 -18.51 5.65 -4.25
N ALA A 2 -17.20 5.98 -4.15
CA ALA A 2 -16.17 5.03 -3.71
C ALA A 2 -16.53 4.36 -2.37
N GLN A 3 -16.93 5.14 -1.37
CA GLN A 3 -17.33 4.65 -0.05
C GLN A 3 -18.57 3.74 -0.10
N PHE A 4 -19.48 3.99 -1.04
CA PHE A 4 -20.65 3.12 -1.26
C PHE A 4 -20.23 1.75 -1.82
N PHE A 5 -19.39 1.73 -2.85
CA PHE A 5 -18.91 0.47 -3.43
C PHE A 5 -18.01 -0.30 -2.47
N SER A 6 -17.13 0.38 -1.73
CA SER A 6 -16.29 -0.27 -0.73
C SER A 6 -17.09 -0.89 0.41
N ALA A 7 -18.26 -0.31 0.76
CA ALA A 7 -19.17 -0.93 1.72
C ALA A 7 -19.77 -2.23 1.19
N ILE A 8 -20.11 -2.29 -0.11
CA ILE A 8 -20.64 -3.50 -0.75
C ILE A 8 -19.56 -4.59 -0.84
N THR A 9 -18.39 -4.24 -1.37
CA THR A 9 -17.28 -5.20 -1.48
C THR A 9 -16.75 -5.61 -0.11
N GLY A 10 -16.83 -4.71 0.88
CA GLY A 10 -16.43 -4.93 2.26
C GLY A 10 -17.20 -6.02 3.01
N VAL A 11 -18.35 -6.49 2.48
CA VAL A 11 -19.09 -7.64 3.04
C VAL A 11 -18.29 -8.95 2.85
N PHE A 12 -17.46 -9.04 1.81
CA PHE A 12 -16.68 -10.23 1.51
C PHE A 12 -15.35 -10.21 2.29
N PRO A 13 -14.96 -11.33 2.94
CA PRO A 13 -13.69 -11.41 3.67
C PRO A 13 -12.47 -11.57 2.77
N PHE A 14 -12.64 -11.66 1.47
CA PHE A 14 -11.60 -11.83 0.45
C PHE A 14 -11.63 -10.69 -0.56
N SER A 15 -10.55 -10.51 -1.32
CA SER A 15 -10.46 -9.52 -2.40
C SER A 15 -11.36 -9.88 -3.58
N VAL A 16 -12.42 -9.11 -3.79
CA VAL A 16 -13.27 -9.23 -5.00
C VAL A 16 -12.47 -8.85 -6.24
N GLY A 17 -11.58 -7.86 -6.12
CA GLY A 17 -10.69 -7.43 -7.20
C GLY A 17 -9.79 -8.55 -7.71
N GLU A 18 -9.25 -9.37 -6.80
CA GLU A 18 -8.43 -10.53 -7.15
C GLU A 18 -9.24 -11.58 -7.95
N PHE A 19 -10.44 -11.90 -7.50
CA PHE A 19 -11.33 -12.81 -8.24
C PHE A 19 -11.74 -12.25 -9.61
N CYS A 20 -12.00 -10.94 -9.70
CA CYS A 20 -12.25 -10.27 -10.98
C CYS A 20 -11.04 -10.36 -11.91
N LEU A 21 -9.83 -10.21 -11.40
CA LEU A 21 -8.60 -10.35 -12.18
C LEU A 21 -8.44 -11.79 -12.71
N ILE A 22 -8.64 -12.79 -11.85
CA ILE A 22 -8.60 -14.20 -12.27
C ILE A 22 -9.64 -14.47 -13.37
N ALA A 23 -10.88 -14.03 -13.16
CA ALA A 23 -11.94 -14.18 -14.14
C ALA A 23 -11.61 -13.49 -15.48
N LEU A 24 -11.00 -12.29 -15.43
CA LEU A 24 -10.56 -11.57 -16.62
C LEU A 24 -9.47 -12.35 -17.38
N VAL A 25 -8.48 -12.88 -16.68
CA VAL A 25 -7.41 -13.69 -17.30
C VAL A 25 -8.00 -14.94 -17.98
N LEU A 26 -8.87 -15.67 -17.29
CA LEU A 26 -9.53 -16.85 -17.84
C LEU A 26 -10.39 -16.49 -19.05
N PHE A 27 -11.11 -15.37 -18.98
CA PHE A 27 -11.90 -14.87 -20.12
C PHE A 27 -11.01 -14.53 -21.32
N ILE A 28 -9.89 -13.83 -21.11
CA ILE A 28 -8.93 -13.50 -22.19
C ILE A 28 -8.39 -14.77 -22.84
N LEU A 29 -7.98 -15.76 -22.05
CA LEU A 29 -7.48 -17.04 -22.56
C LEU A 29 -8.55 -17.76 -23.40
N ALA A 30 -9.77 -17.89 -22.88
CA ALA A 30 -10.88 -18.51 -23.59
C ALA A 30 -11.22 -17.75 -24.88
N TYR A 31 -11.21 -16.41 -24.83
CA TYR A 31 -11.47 -15.55 -25.99
C TYR A 31 -10.42 -15.74 -27.08
N LEU A 32 -9.12 -15.78 -26.72
CA LEU A 32 -8.03 -16.00 -27.66
C LEU A 32 -8.12 -17.37 -28.30
N ILE A 33 -8.32 -18.43 -27.51
CA ILE A 33 -8.44 -19.82 -28.01
C ILE A 33 -9.63 -19.92 -28.97
N HIS A 34 -10.79 -19.40 -28.57
CA HIS A 34 -12.02 -19.44 -29.41
C HIS A 34 -11.85 -18.60 -30.67
N GLY A 35 -11.23 -17.42 -30.57
CA GLY A 35 -10.99 -16.52 -31.69
C GLY A 35 -10.06 -17.14 -32.75
N VAL A 36 -8.94 -17.72 -32.32
CA VAL A 36 -7.99 -18.41 -33.19
C VAL A 36 -8.66 -19.63 -33.85
N TYR A 37 -9.39 -20.44 -33.05
CA TYR A 37 -10.15 -21.59 -33.61
C TYR A 37 -11.12 -21.16 -34.73
N LYS A 38 -11.91 -20.08 -34.52
CA LYS A 38 -12.81 -19.55 -35.52
C LYS A 38 -12.10 -19.02 -36.78
N LEU A 39 -10.98 -18.27 -36.57
CA LEU A 39 -10.18 -17.77 -37.70
C LEU A 39 -9.63 -18.87 -38.60
N ILE A 40 -9.29 -20.04 -38.03
CA ILE A 40 -8.82 -21.20 -38.79
C ILE A 40 -9.98 -21.88 -39.54
N ARG A 41 -11.13 -22.03 -38.88
CA ARG A 41 -12.28 -22.79 -39.41
C ARG A 41 -13.12 -22.05 -40.43
N HIS A 42 -13.33 -20.73 -40.25
CA HIS A 42 -14.12 -19.93 -41.19
C HIS A 42 -13.30 -19.55 -42.44
N LYS A 43 -13.75 -20.00 -43.61
CA LYS A 43 -13.12 -19.66 -44.91
C LYS A 43 -13.68 -18.37 -45.51
N GLU A 44 -14.94 -18.07 -45.26
CA GLU A 44 -15.61 -16.87 -45.77
C GLU A 44 -15.69 -15.79 -44.67
N GLY A 45 -15.50 -14.52 -45.06
CA GLY A 45 -15.58 -13.38 -44.11
C GLY A 45 -14.48 -13.29 -43.08
N ARG A 46 -13.32 -13.97 -43.25
CA ARG A 46 -12.19 -13.98 -42.31
C ARG A 46 -11.73 -12.59 -41.92
N PHE A 47 -11.67 -11.67 -42.87
CA PHE A 47 -11.19 -10.32 -42.60
C PHE A 47 -12.14 -9.55 -41.64
N ALA A 48 -13.45 -9.63 -41.92
CA ALA A 48 -14.44 -9.00 -41.04
C ALA A 48 -14.42 -9.61 -39.62
N TYR A 49 -14.28 -10.94 -39.53
CA TYR A 49 -14.14 -11.62 -38.25
C TYR A 49 -12.86 -11.21 -37.52
N PHE A 50 -11.73 -11.11 -38.23
CA PHE A 50 -10.46 -10.68 -37.67
C PHE A 50 -10.53 -9.24 -37.11
N VAL A 51 -11.13 -8.32 -37.86
CA VAL A 51 -11.35 -6.95 -37.40
C VAL A 51 -12.19 -6.93 -36.13
N ARG A 52 -13.29 -7.70 -36.09
CA ARG A 52 -14.14 -7.81 -34.90
C ARG A 52 -13.39 -8.46 -33.72
N PHE A 53 -12.57 -9.48 -33.98
CA PHE A 53 -11.74 -10.13 -32.98
C PHE A 53 -10.73 -9.17 -32.35
N LEU A 54 -10.17 -8.23 -33.10
CA LEU A 54 -9.28 -7.20 -32.58
C LEU A 54 -10.03 -6.04 -31.90
N SER A 55 -11.22 -5.68 -32.38
CA SER A 55 -11.96 -4.53 -31.85
C SER A 55 -12.47 -4.73 -30.42
N VAL A 56 -12.84 -5.97 -30.05
CA VAL A 56 -13.36 -6.27 -28.70
C VAL A 56 -12.32 -6.04 -27.60
N PRO A 57 -11.09 -6.57 -27.68
CA PRO A 57 -10.04 -6.26 -26.70
C PRO A 57 -9.72 -4.76 -26.61
N VAL A 58 -9.70 -4.06 -27.75
CA VAL A 58 -9.46 -2.60 -27.78
C VAL A 58 -10.57 -1.87 -27.02
N LEU A 59 -11.83 -2.25 -27.25
CA LEU A 59 -12.96 -1.65 -26.52
C LEU A 59 -12.86 -1.92 -25.02
N ILE A 60 -12.57 -3.15 -24.62
CA ILE A 60 -12.39 -3.52 -23.19
C ILE A 60 -11.24 -2.70 -22.58
N ALA A 61 -10.07 -2.64 -23.24
CA ALA A 61 -8.94 -1.86 -22.77
C ALA A 61 -9.28 -0.37 -22.64
N THR A 62 -10.04 0.20 -23.58
CA THR A 62 -10.51 1.58 -23.51
C THR A 62 -11.45 1.82 -22.32
N CYS A 63 -12.39 0.89 -22.08
CA CYS A 63 -13.29 0.98 -20.92
C CYS A 63 -12.49 0.88 -19.59
N ILE A 64 -11.53 -0.03 -19.50
CA ILE A 64 -10.65 -0.16 -18.32
C ILE A 64 -9.86 1.13 -18.12
N ALA A 65 -9.20 1.65 -19.17
CA ALA A 65 -8.45 2.90 -19.11
C ALA A 65 -9.32 4.09 -18.67
N PHE A 66 -10.55 4.19 -19.21
CA PHE A 66 -11.51 5.23 -18.81
C PHE A 66 -11.85 5.13 -17.32
N LEU A 67 -12.14 3.93 -16.82
CA LEU A 67 -12.43 3.69 -15.41
C LEU A 67 -11.21 3.96 -14.52
N CYS A 68 -10.01 3.60 -14.95
CA CYS A 68 -8.78 3.95 -14.23
C CYS A 68 -8.62 5.46 -14.09
N VAL A 69 -8.78 6.20 -15.18
CA VAL A 69 -8.66 7.68 -15.16
C VAL A 69 -9.73 8.30 -14.27
N THR A 70 -10.97 7.82 -14.32
CA THR A 70 -12.08 8.40 -13.55
C THR A 70 -12.03 8.03 -12.08
N ASN A 71 -11.64 6.81 -11.72
CA ASN A 71 -11.70 6.32 -10.34
C ASN A 71 -10.37 6.50 -9.58
N TYR A 72 -9.25 6.56 -10.30
CA TYR A 72 -7.91 6.71 -9.72
C TYR A 72 -7.28 8.04 -10.13
N GLY A 73 -7.15 8.29 -11.45
CA GLY A 73 -6.41 9.44 -11.98
C GLY A 73 -6.96 10.80 -11.56
N THR A 74 -8.28 10.94 -11.39
CA THR A 74 -8.89 12.22 -10.94
C THR A 74 -8.50 12.58 -9.52
N ASN A 75 -8.24 11.60 -8.66
CA ASN A 75 -7.87 11.83 -7.26
C ASN A 75 -6.45 12.42 -7.11
N HIS A 76 -5.56 12.25 -8.09
CA HIS A 76 -4.27 12.94 -8.12
C HIS A 76 -4.38 14.47 -8.26
N ARG A 77 -5.55 14.97 -8.70
CA ARG A 77 -5.84 16.41 -8.79
C ARG A 77 -6.54 16.98 -7.56
N ARG A 78 -6.76 16.15 -6.55
CA ARG A 78 -7.31 16.59 -5.27
C ARG A 78 -6.34 17.54 -4.57
N TYR A 79 -6.86 18.43 -3.73
CA TYR A 79 -6.02 19.21 -2.82
C TYR A 79 -5.18 18.25 -1.95
N SER A 80 -3.92 18.66 -1.71
CA SER A 80 -3.02 17.89 -0.86
C SER A 80 -3.58 17.72 0.55
N PHE A 81 -3.18 16.66 1.25
CA PHE A 81 -3.57 16.45 2.64
C PHE A 81 -3.14 17.63 3.51
N ALA A 82 -1.94 18.16 3.32
CA ALA A 82 -1.48 19.36 4.02
C ALA A 82 -2.42 20.56 3.84
N ALA A 83 -2.91 20.79 2.60
CA ALA A 83 -3.82 21.91 2.32
C ALA A 83 -5.19 21.76 3.00
N VAL A 84 -5.72 20.54 3.16
CA VAL A 84 -7.03 20.31 3.78
C VAL A 84 -6.95 20.11 5.29
N SER A 85 -5.81 19.70 5.82
CA SER A 85 -5.57 19.48 7.26
C SER A 85 -5.04 20.72 7.98
N GLY A 86 -4.64 21.76 7.23
CA GLY A 86 -4.02 22.96 7.79
C GLY A 86 -2.56 22.75 8.25
N LEU A 87 -1.95 21.64 7.91
CA LEU A 87 -0.54 21.37 8.21
C LEU A 87 0.36 22.26 7.34
N THR A 88 1.37 22.87 7.96
CA THR A 88 2.36 23.65 7.22
C THR A 88 3.52 22.74 6.81
N VAL A 89 3.66 22.54 5.50
CA VAL A 89 4.83 21.86 4.93
C VAL A 89 5.88 22.90 4.55
N ARG A 90 7.10 22.72 5.03
CA ARG A 90 8.25 23.57 4.73
C ARG A 90 9.51 22.74 4.52
N GLU A 91 10.49 23.33 3.89
CA GLU A 91 11.82 22.74 3.85
C GLU A 91 12.41 22.63 5.27
N SER A 92 13.13 21.55 5.54
CA SER A 92 13.82 21.29 6.78
C SER A 92 15.33 21.25 6.56
N SER A 93 16.09 21.63 7.59
CA SER A 93 17.54 21.46 7.57
C SER A 93 17.93 19.99 7.82
N ALA A 94 19.18 19.62 7.48
CA ALA A 94 19.70 18.29 7.79
C ALA A 94 19.65 17.98 9.30
N GLU A 95 19.93 18.98 10.15
CA GLU A 95 19.87 18.83 11.62
C GLU A 95 18.44 18.62 12.13
N GLU A 96 17.45 19.33 11.57
CA GLU A 96 16.03 19.09 11.91
C GLU A 96 15.61 17.67 11.50
N LEU A 97 16.02 17.22 10.32
CA LEU A 97 15.73 15.86 9.85
C LEU A 97 16.44 14.81 10.72
N TYR A 98 17.69 15.05 11.13
CA TYR A 98 18.41 14.20 12.09
C TYR A 98 17.66 14.07 13.42
N ASN A 99 17.12 15.18 13.93
CA ASN A 99 16.34 15.16 15.17
C ASN A 99 15.06 14.33 15.03
N VAL A 100 14.37 14.40 13.88
CA VAL A 100 13.22 13.55 13.57
C VAL A 100 13.63 12.07 13.51
N CYS A 101 14.73 11.75 12.82
CA CYS A 101 15.26 10.37 12.76
C CYS A 101 15.57 9.83 14.15
N THR A 102 16.26 10.63 14.98
CA THR A 102 16.61 10.26 16.35
C THR A 102 15.36 10.00 17.21
N TYR A 103 14.36 10.86 17.10
CA TYR A 103 13.09 10.69 17.81
C TYR A 103 12.39 9.39 17.39
N LEU A 104 12.23 9.16 16.09
CA LEU A 104 11.53 7.98 15.57
C LEU A 104 12.27 6.68 15.91
N ILE A 105 13.60 6.66 15.85
CA ILE A 105 14.40 5.49 16.23
C ILE A 105 14.25 5.18 17.73
N ASN A 106 14.31 6.19 18.59
CA ASN A 106 14.14 5.98 20.02
C ASN A 106 12.73 5.49 20.36
N GLU A 107 11.70 6.05 19.73
CA GLU A 107 10.32 5.60 19.90
C GLU A 107 10.15 4.16 19.39
N ALA A 108 10.71 3.83 18.21
CA ALA A 108 10.69 2.46 17.69
C ALA A 108 11.40 1.48 18.64
N ASN A 109 12.57 1.83 19.17
CA ASN A 109 13.28 1.01 20.16
C ASN A 109 12.40 0.74 21.39
N THR A 110 11.77 1.79 21.94
CA THR A 110 10.93 1.70 23.13
C THR A 110 9.69 0.83 22.91
N LEU A 111 8.99 1.03 21.79
CA LEU A 111 7.82 0.21 21.44
C LEU A 111 8.23 -1.25 21.26
N ARG A 112 9.36 -1.51 20.61
CA ARG A 112 9.83 -2.86 20.28
C ARG A 112 10.18 -3.73 21.50
N GLU A 113 10.54 -3.14 22.63
CA GLU A 113 11.02 -3.87 23.83
C GLU A 113 10.05 -4.95 24.34
N ASN A 114 8.73 -4.72 24.20
CA ASN A 114 7.70 -5.57 24.78
C ASN A 114 6.81 -6.25 23.73
N LEU A 115 7.21 -6.20 22.46
CA LEU A 115 6.43 -6.82 21.38
C LEU A 115 6.83 -8.27 21.17
N PRO A 116 5.89 -9.10 20.66
CA PRO A 116 6.15 -10.50 20.32
C PRO A 116 7.26 -10.64 19.29
N GLU A 117 7.98 -11.74 19.37
CA GLU A 117 9.04 -12.08 18.42
C GLU A 117 9.04 -13.58 18.11
N ASP A 118 9.53 -13.91 16.93
CA ASP A 118 9.74 -15.29 16.50
C ASP A 118 10.98 -15.91 17.16
N GLU A 119 11.32 -17.16 16.81
CA GLU A 119 12.48 -17.90 17.30
C GLU A 119 13.83 -17.24 16.96
N ASN A 120 13.85 -16.31 15.99
CA ASN A 120 15.03 -15.56 15.55
C ASN A 120 15.09 -14.18 16.20
N GLY A 121 14.12 -13.83 17.03
CA GLY A 121 14.00 -12.52 17.66
C GLY A 121 13.54 -11.43 16.70
N VAL A 122 12.87 -11.79 15.60
CA VAL A 122 12.22 -10.86 14.68
C VAL A 122 10.78 -10.61 15.13
N PHE A 123 10.31 -9.37 15.01
CA PHE A 123 8.94 -9.01 15.37
C PHE A 123 7.92 -9.90 14.64
N GLN A 124 6.92 -10.37 15.39
CA GLN A 124 5.82 -11.16 14.89
C GLN A 124 4.48 -10.61 15.39
N LEU A 125 3.50 -10.48 14.49
CA LEU A 125 2.13 -10.09 14.86
C LEU A 125 1.45 -11.14 15.73
N SER A 126 0.74 -10.69 16.75
CA SER A 126 0.00 -11.56 17.70
C SER A 126 -1.36 -11.96 17.16
N ASN A 127 -1.99 -11.09 16.38
CA ASN A 127 -3.37 -11.23 15.96
C ASN A 127 -3.49 -11.98 14.63
N ASP A 128 -4.70 -12.49 14.37
CA ASP A 128 -5.11 -12.90 13.03
C ASP A 128 -5.28 -11.69 12.12
N VAL A 129 -4.91 -11.82 10.86
CA VAL A 129 -4.95 -10.75 9.86
C VAL A 129 -6.32 -10.05 9.73
N PHE A 130 -7.41 -10.74 10.04
CA PHE A 130 -8.75 -10.15 9.99
C PHE A 130 -9.02 -9.25 11.19
N LEU A 131 -8.45 -9.56 12.36
CA LEU A 131 -8.48 -8.69 13.54
C LEU A 131 -7.65 -7.44 13.29
N ASP A 132 -6.47 -7.60 12.71
CA ASP A 132 -5.63 -6.47 12.31
C ASP A 132 -6.33 -5.58 11.27
N ALA A 133 -7.08 -6.16 10.33
CA ALA A 133 -7.86 -5.40 9.36
C ALA A 133 -9.01 -4.60 10.01
N ASP A 134 -9.61 -5.12 11.07
CA ASP A 134 -10.63 -4.40 11.85
C ASP A 134 -10.00 -3.28 12.69
N GLU A 135 -8.84 -3.52 13.30
CA GLU A 135 -8.06 -2.50 14.02
C GLU A 135 -7.57 -1.39 13.08
N ALA A 136 -7.02 -1.74 11.91
CA ALA A 136 -6.60 -0.76 10.90
C ALA A 136 -7.75 0.17 10.50
N LYS A 137 -8.96 -0.38 10.28
CA LYS A 137 -10.14 0.41 9.97
C LYS A 137 -10.56 1.30 11.14
N SER A 138 -10.52 0.78 12.36
CA SER A 138 -10.89 1.52 13.58
C SER A 138 -9.97 2.70 13.79
N SER A 139 -8.66 2.46 13.82
CA SER A 139 -7.63 3.48 14.03
C SER A 139 -7.61 4.51 12.89
N PHE A 140 -7.79 4.09 11.63
CA PHE A 140 -7.92 5.00 10.50
C PHE A 140 -9.14 5.92 10.62
N ASN A 141 -10.30 5.37 10.96
CA ASN A 141 -11.54 6.14 11.08
C ASN A 141 -11.56 7.07 12.30
N SER A 142 -10.77 6.79 13.35
CA SER A 142 -10.63 7.70 14.49
C SER A 142 -9.96 9.03 14.11
N LEU A 143 -9.18 9.05 13.02
CA LEU A 143 -8.65 10.29 12.44
C LEU A 143 -9.74 11.24 11.95
N HIS A 144 -10.96 10.77 11.68
CA HIS A 144 -12.07 11.58 11.18
C HIS A 144 -12.43 12.75 12.09
N ASP A 145 -12.30 12.58 13.39
CA ASP A 145 -12.60 13.62 14.37
C ASP A 145 -11.67 14.82 14.21
N THR A 146 -10.41 14.59 13.81
CA THR A 146 -9.43 15.64 13.56
C THR A 146 -9.38 16.06 12.09
N TYR A 147 -9.49 15.09 11.19
CA TYR A 147 -9.37 15.27 9.74
C TYR A 147 -10.60 14.72 9.04
N SER A 148 -11.63 15.52 8.89
CA SER A 148 -12.96 15.11 8.38
C SER A 148 -12.94 14.48 6.98
N THR A 149 -11.84 14.58 6.25
CA THR A 149 -11.65 13.96 4.93
C THR A 149 -11.13 12.52 5.00
N LEU A 150 -10.70 12.05 6.18
CA LEU A 150 -10.20 10.71 6.42
C LEU A 150 -11.32 9.85 6.99
N TYR A 151 -11.92 9.05 6.11
CA TYR A 151 -12.96 8.08 6.47
C TYR A 151 -13.10 7.00 5.40
N THR A 152 -13.32 5.77 5.83
CA THR A 152 -13.59 4.65 4.94
C THR A 152 -14.66 3.70 5.48
N ASN A 153 -15.53 3.22 4.59
CA ASN A 153 -16.47 2.12 4.89
C ASN A 153 -15.84 0.74 4.68
N GLY A 154 -14.84 0.65 3.79
CA GLY A 154 -14.09 -0.58 3.56
C GLY A 154 -13.13 -0.89 4.70
N LYS A 155 -12.63 -2.13 4.70
CA LYS A 155 -11.51 -2.57 5.51
C LYS A 155 -10.45 -3.25 4.65
N PRO A 156 -9.19 -3.30 5.09
CA PRO A 156 -8.14 -4.00 4.37
C PRO A 156 -8.48 -5.48 4.17
N LYS A 157 -8.00 -6.05 3.08
CA LYS A 157 -8.25 -7.46 2.74
C LYS A 157 -6.95 -8.17 2.40
N PRO A 158 -6.70 -9.32 3.02
CA PRO A 158 -5.58 -10.16 2.63
C PRO A 158 -5.78 -10.68 1.21
N VAL A 159 -4.70 -10.69 0.43
CA VAL A 159 -4.66 -11.22 -0.94
C VAL A 159 -4.26 -12.68 -0.91
N LEU A 160 -4.96 -13.55 -1.64
CA LEU A 160 -4.62 -14.97 -1.75
C LEU A 160 -3.25 -15.20 -2.42
N PHE A 161 -2.93 -14.36 -3.43
CA PHE A 161 -1.63 -14.39 -4.12
C PHE A 161 -0.58 -13.48 -3.47
N SER A 162 -0.62 -13.33 -2.15
CA SER A 162 0.36 -12.54 -1.39
C SER A 162 1.81 -12.95 -1.67
N GLU A 163 2.09 -14.24 -1.81
CA GLU A 163 3.43 -14.72 -2.17
C GLU A 163 3.90 -14.17 -3.54
N VAL A 164 3.00 -14.12 -4.53
CA VAL A 164 3.31 -13.51 -5.84
C VAL A 164 3.55 -12.00 -5.72
N MET A 165 2.78 -11.32 -4.87
CA MET A 165 3.01 -9.90 -4.59
C MET A 165 4.39 -9.67 -3.96
N SER A 166 4.83 -10.53 -3.05
CA SER A 166 6.17 -10.45 -2.45
C SER A 166 7.29 -10.61 -3.47
N TYR A 167 7.14 -11.51 -4.47
CA TYR A 167 8.11 -11.62 -5.58
C TYR A 167 8.15 -10.39 -6.49
N LEU A 168 7.10 -9.58 -6.48
CA LEU A 168 6.98 -8.35 -7.27
C LEU A 168 7.27 -7.08 -6.44
N ASP A 169 7.72 -7.24 -5.18
CA ASP A 169 7.92 -6.15 -4.21
C ASP A 169 6.69 -5.26 -4.00
N ILE A 170 5.48 -5.87 -4.04
CA ILE A 170 4.21 -5.18 -3.84
C ILE A 170 3.72 -5.47 -2.42
N SER A 171 3.65 -4.46 -1.58
CA SER A 171 3.15 -4.57 -0.20
C SER A 171 1.62 -4.49 -0.12
N GLY A 172 1.00 -3.66 -0.93
CA GLY A 172 -0.45 -3.51 -1.02
C GLY A 172 -0.88 -2.95 -2.37
N ILE A 173 -2.17 -2.96 -2.62
CA ILE A 173 -2.73 -2.38 -3.84
C ILE A 173 -4.18 -1.95 -3.63
N TYR A 174 -4.45 -0.66 -3.80
CA TYR A 174 -5.80 -0.15 -3.94
C TYR A 174 -6.38 -0.53 -5.31
N CYS A 175 -7.52 -1.22 -5.31
CA CYS A 175 -8.23 -1.57 -6.54
C CYS A 175 -9.29 -0.51 -6.88
N PRO A 176 -9.11 0.33 -7.92
CA PRO A 176 -10.05 1.40 -8.26
C PRO A 176 -11.33 0.90 -8.94
N PHE A 177 -11.43 -0.39 -9.25
CA PHE A 177 -12.60 -1.00 -9.87
C PHE A 177 -13.59 -1.55 -8.87
N THR A 178 -13.07 -2.09 -7.77
CA THR A 178 -13.84 -2.69 -6.67
C THR A 178 -13.81 -1.85 -5.41
N PHE A 179 -12.99 -0.79 -5.40
CA PHE A 179 -12.77 0.12 -4.24
C PHE A 179 -12.36 -0.65 -2.98
N GLU A 180 -11.34 -1.48 -3.14
CA GLU A 180 -10.80 -2.33 -2.09
C GLU A 180 -9.35 -1.97 -1.77
N ALA A 181 -9.03 -1.98 -0.49
CA ALA A 181 -7.68 -1.92 0.04
C ALA A 181 -7.17 -3.37 0.19
N ASN A 182 -6.26 -3.80 -0.67
CA ASN A 182 -5.75 -5.16 -0.69
C ASN A 182 -4.32 -5.19 -0.16
N VAL A 183 -4.00 -6.13 0.73
CA VAL A 183 -2.74 -6.16 1.44
C VAL A 183 -2.05 -7.51 1.26
N ASN A 184 -0.78 -7.45 0.95
CA ASN A 184 0.10 -8.61 0.97
C ASN A 184 0.36 -9.02 2.42
N VAL A 185 0.02 -10.25 2.77
CA VAL A 185 0.23 -10.83 4.11
C VAL A 185 1.39 -11.82 4.14
N HIS A 186 2.14 -11.92 3.05
CA HIS A 186 3.35 -12.75 2.92
C HIS A 186 4.58 -11.85 2.84
N MET A 187 4.68 -10.90 3.75
CA MET A 187 5.81 -9.98 3.90
C MET A 187 6.20 -9.89 5.37
N ASN A 188 7.18 -9.06 5.70
CA ASN A 188 7.57 -8.85 7.09
C ASN A 188 6.40 -8.28 7.90
N ASP A 189 6.08 -8.91 9.03
CA ASP A 189 4.94 -8.59 9.88
C ASP A 189 4.91 -7.12 10.31
N VAL A 190 6.07 -6.51 10.55
CA VAL A 190 6.15 -5.09 10.93
C VAL A 190 5.56 -4.13 9.89
N LEU A 191 5.47 -4.55 8.63
CA LEU A 191 4.94 -3.71 7.55
C LEU A 191 3.43 -3.91 7.33
N ILE A 192 2.82 -4.99 7.82
CA ILE A 192 1.42 -5.32 7.54
C ILE A 192 0.46 -4.26 8.08
N PRO A 193 0.50 -3.85 9.38
CA PRO A 193 -0.43 -2.86 9.92
C PRO A 193 -0.34 -1.50 9.22
N VAL A 194 0.87 -0.99 9.01
CA VAL A 194 1.04 0.31 8.34
C VAL A 194 0.64 0.26 6.87
N THR A 195 0.85 -0.87 6.18
CA THR A 195 0.37 -1.08 4.80
C THR A 195 -1.16 -1.11 4.76
N MET A 196 -1.81 -1.75 5.72
CA MET A 196 -3.27 -1.72 5.85
C MET A 196 -3.79 -0.28 5.91
N CYS A 197 -3.20 0.56 6.76
CA CYS A 197 -3.56 1.98 6.89
C CYS A 197 -3.21 2.79 5.62
N HIS A 198 -2.13 2.44 4.94
CA HIS A 198 -1.73 3.05 3.67
C HIS A 198 -2.76 2.80 2.56
N GLU A 199 -3.20 1.56 2.39
CA GLU A 199 -4.23 1.22 1.40
C GLU A 199 -5.59 1.84 1.73
N LEU A 200 -5.91 2.03 3.02
CA LEU A 200 -7.09 2.79 3.44
C LEU A 200 -6.96 4.28 3.10
N SER A 201 -5.75 4.84 3.08
CA SER A 201 -5.50 6.21 2.65
C SER A 201 -5.84 6.39 1.16
N HIS A 202 -5.44 5.43 0.32
CA HIS A 202 -5.85 5.40 -1.08
C HIS A 202 -7.37 5.23 -1.24
N LEU A 203 -7.99 4.36 -0.46
CA LEU A 203 -9.44 4.18 -0.47
C LEU A 203 -10.20 5.46 -0.04
N SER A 204 -9.62 6.28 0.82
CA SER A 204 -10.16 7.58 1.20
C SER A 204 -9.89 8.70 0.17
N GLY A 205 -9.13 8.38 -0.91
CA GLY A 205 -8.89 9.24 -2.06
C GLY A 205 -7.55 9.98 -2.06
N TYR A 206 -6.62 9.66 -1.19
CA TYR A 206 -5.26 10.19 -1.20
C TYR A 206 -4.34 9.26 -1.99
N MET A 207 -4.03 9.64 -3.26
CA MET A 207 -3.30 8.79 -4.21
C MET A 207 -1.79 9.05 -4.24
N ARG A 208 -1.32 10.11 -3.61
CA ARG A 208 0.10 10.41 -3.54
C ARG A 208 0.73 9.57 -2.44
N GLU A 209 1.81 8.90 -2.77
CA GLU A 209 2.49 7.95 -1.87
C GLU A 209 3.01 8.62 -0.60
N ASP A 210 3.58 9.84 -0.72
CA ASP A 210 4.05 10.64 0.41
C ASP A 210 2.91 10.96 1.39
N GLU A 211 1.73 11.31 0.87
CA GLU A 211 0.55 11.58 1.69
C GLU A 211 -0.04 10.30 2.30
N ALA A 212 -0.14 9.23 1.53
CA ALA A 212 -0.66 7.94 1.99
C ALA A 212 0.21 7.36 3.12
N ASN A 213 1.54 7.41 2.97
CA ASN A 213 2.49 7.01 4.01
C ASN A 213 2.35 7.86 5.29
N PHE A 214 2.21 9.18 5.15
CA PHE A 214 2.02 10.05 6.31
C PHE A 214 0.68 9.82 7.02
N ILE A 215 -0.40 9.65 6.27
CA ILE A 215 -1.72 9.34 6.82
C ILE A 215 -1.72 7.97 7.50
N ALA A 216 -1.06 6.97 6.91
CA ALA A 216 -0.89 5.64 7.51
C ALA A 216 -0.14 5.72 8.85
N PHE A 217 0.94 6.49 8.91
CA PHE A 217 1.65 6.76 10.16
C PHE A 217 0.72 7.37 11.22
N LEU A 218 -0.05 8.41 10.86
CA LEU A 218 -1.02 9.02 11.77
C LEU A 218 -2.07 8.02 12.26
N ALA A 219 -2.59 7.16 11.36
CA ALA A 219 -3.58 6.15 11.72
C ALA A 219 -3.00 5.12 12.69
N CYS A 220 -1.79 4.63 12.43
CA CYS A 220 -1.12 3.71 13.33
C CYS A 220 -0.89 4.31 14.74
N LEU A 221 -0.60 5.60 14.83
CA LEU A 221 -0.46 6.29 16.12
C LEU A 221 -1.77 6.45 16.89
N GLN A 222 -2.93 6.39 16.22
CA GLN A 222 -4.26 6.42 16.88
C GLN A 222 -4.65 5.09 17.48
N SER A 223 -3.99 4.00 17.10
CA SER A 223 -4.29 2.68 17.66
C SER A 223 -3.83 2.58 19.12
N ASP A 224 -4.64 1.91 19.94
CA ASP A 224 -4.26 1.50 21.29
C ASP A 224 -3.34 0.26 21.25
N ASP A 225 -3.29 -0.45 20.11
CA ASP A 225 -2.43 -1.62 19.90
C ASP A 225 -0.96 -1.19 19.67
N PRO A 226 -0.03 -1.60 20.54
CA PRO A 226 1.37 -1.24 20.42
C PRO A 226 2.04 -1.82 19.16
N GLU A 227 1.54 -2.92 18.58
CA GLU A 227 2.04 -3.51 17.34
C GLU A 227 1.76 -2.58 16.15
N PHE A 228 0.57 -1.97 16.09
CA PHE A 228 0.23 -0.94 15.11
C PHE A 228 1.10 0.30 15.26
N ARG A 229 1.24 0.80 16.47
CA ARG A 229 2.07 1.97 16.75
C ARG A 229 3.51 1.73 16.33
N TYR A 230 4.06 0.56 16.66
CA TYR A 230 5.40 0.17 16.26
C TYR A 230 5.53 0.13 14.73
N SER A 231 4.61 -0.51 14.03
CA SER A 231 4.58 -0.58 12.56
C SER A 231 4.64 0.80 11.91
N GLY A 232 3.79 1.73 12.36
CA GLY A 232 3.79 3.12 11.85
C GLY A 232 5.09 3.87 12.12
N VAL A 233 5.61 3.82 13.35
CA VAL A 233 6.87 4.47 13.74
C VAL A 233 8.05 3.85 13.01
N TYR A 234 8.06 2.53 12.85
CA TYR A 234 9.08 1.80 12.10
C TYR A 234 9.17 2.32 10.65
N LEU A 235 8.06 2.32 9.90
CA LEU A 235 8.07 2.78 8.51
C LEU A 235 8.42 4.26 8.39
N ALA A 236 7.90 5.11 9.29
CA ALA A 236 8.27 6.54 9.33
C ALA A 236 9.78 6.72 9.57
N SER A 237 10.39 5.90 10.45
CA SER A 237 11.82 5.93 10.69
C SER A 237 12.63 5.54 9.45
N VAL A 238 12.17 4.54 8.69
CA VAL A 238 12.80 4.11 7.43
C VAL A 238 12.78 5.24 6.41
N HIS A 239 11.63 5.89 6.19
CA HIS A 239 11.53 7.02 5.24
C HIS A 239 12.39 8.22 5.67
N ALA A 240 12.36 8.60 6.95
CA ALA A 240 13.18 9.70 7.46
C ALA A 240 14.70 9.40 7.34
N MET A 241 15.11 8.18 7.65
CA MET A 241 16.50 7.74 7.51
C MET A 241 16.94 7.70 6.05
N ASN A 242 16.09 7.25 5.12
CA ASN A 242 16.41 7.29 3.70
C ASN A 242 16.59 8.73 3.20
N ALA A 243 15.71 9.65 3.62
CA ALA A 243 15.88 11.07 3.32
C ALA A 243 17.18 11.66 3.91
N LEU A 244 17.51 11.34 5.17
CA LEU A 244 18.73 11.82 5.83
C LEU A 244 19.99 11.32 5.10
N LEU A 245 19.99 10.07 4.62
CA LEU A 245 21.11 9.49 3.89
C LEU A 245 21.43 10.27 2.60
N THR A 246 20.43 10.81 1.93
CA THR A 246 20.63 11.61 0.69
C THR A 246 21.20 12.99 0.95
N VAL A 247 21.04 13.51 2.19
CA VAL A 247 21.43 14.87 2.58
C VAL A 247 22.75 14.89 3.34
N ASP A 248 22.92 13.98 4.30
CA ASP A 248 24.10 13.95 5.17
C ASP A 248 24.37 12.52 5.69
N SER A 249 25.41 11.87 5.15
CA SER A 249 25.80 10.51 5.53
C SER A 249 26.40 10.42 6.93
N ASP A 250 27.00 11.47 7.47
CA ASP A 250 27.60 11.46 8.79
C ASP A 250 26.50 11.55 9.88
N LEU A 251 25.51 12.40 9.67
CA LEU A 251 24.31 12.45 10.51
C LEU A 251 23.53 11.14 10.43
N TRP A 252 23.44 10.55 9.24
CA TRP A 252 22.81 9.24 9.07
C TRP A 252 23.51 8.15 9.88
N ASN A 253 24.86 8.05 9.84
CA ASN A 253 25.62 7.07 10.61
C ASN A 253 25.43 7.25 12.12
N ARG A 254 25.34 8.50 12.58
CA ARG A 254 25.06 8.81 13.99
C ARG A 254 23.67 8.37 14.42
N ALA A 255 22.65 8.60 13.58
CA ALA A 255 21.29 8.16 13.85
C ALA A 255 21.18 6.62 13.79
N ASP A 256 21.80 5.98 12.79
CA ASP A 256 21.77 4.53 12.63
C ASP A 256 22.37 3.80 13.85
N ALA A 257 23.40 4.36 14.47
CA ALA A 257 24.03 3.82 15.67
C ALA A 257 23.08 3.74 16.90
N LEU A 258 21.96 4.46 16.88
CA LEU A 258 20.96 4.46 17.97
C LEU A 258 19.99 3.27 17.90
N LYS A 259 19.92 2.56 16.78
CA LYS A 259 19.02 1.41 16.63
C LYS A 259 19.44 0.27 17.56
N SER A 260 18.48 -0.25 18.32
CA SER A 260 18.66 -1.47 19.13
C SER A 260 18.90 -2.70 18.26
N ASP A 261 19.43 -3.76 18.84
CA ASP A 261 19.62 -5.04 18.13
C ASP A 261 18.27 -5.65 17.69
N ALA A 262 17.20 -5.48 18.49
CA ALA A 262 15.87 -5.93 18.14
C ALA A 262 15.34 -5.18 16.91
N LEU A 263 15.38 -3.85 16.90
CA LEU A 263 14.99 -3.04 15.74
C LEU A 263 15.81 -3.39 14.49
N ARG A 264 17.10 -3.71 14.64
CA ARG A 264 17.96 -4.14 13.52
C ARG A 264 17.54 -5.49 12.93
N ARG A 265 17.07 -6.43 13.76
CA ARG A 265 16.57 -7.73 13.29
C ARG A 265 15.29 -7.60 12.46
N ASP A 266 14.45 -6.63 12.79
CA ASP A 266 13.20 -6.38 12.06
C ASP A 266 13.41 -5.73 10.68
N ILE A 267 14.62 -5.22 10.38
CA ILE A 267 14.94 -4.66 9.07
C ILE A 267 15.18 -5.80 8.06
N PRO A 268 14.28 -6.02 7.09
CA PRO A 268 14.45 -7.10 6.11
C PRO A 268 15.73 -6.93 5.30
N VAL A 269 16.39 -8.04 4.98
CA VAL A 269 17.59 -8.05 4.11
C VAL A 269 17.27 -7.48 2.71
N SER A 270 16.03 -7.60 2.25
CA SER A 270 15.54 -7.02 0.97
C SER A 270 15.51 -5.50 0.95
N TYR A 271 15.31 -4.82 2.10
CA TYR A 271 15.39 -3.34 2.17
C TYR A 271 16.79 -2.80 1.90
N THR A 272 17.84 -3.59 2.08
CA THR A 272 19.20 -3.22 1.67
C THR A 272 19.36 -3.18 0.15
N HIS A 273 18.52 -3.89 -0.61
CA HIS A 273 18.50 -3.85 -2.07
C HIS A 273 17.63 -2.71 -2.64
N LEU A 274 16.54 -2.31 -1.96
CA LEU A 274 15.73 -1.14 -2.35
C LEU A 274 16.57 0.16 -2.32
N ARG A 275 17.56 0.27 -1.43
CA ARG A 275 18.55 1.37 -1.44
C ARG A 275 19.25 1.55 -2.79
N ALA A 276 19.45 0.49 -3.56
CA ALA A 276 20.15 0.57 -4.86
C ALA A 276 19.20 1.01 -6.00
N HIS A 277 17.89 0.80 -5.88
CA HIS A 277 16.93 1.10 -6.94
C HIS A 277 16.26 2.46 -6.79
N GLU A 278 15.96 2.92 -5.56
CA GLU A 278 15.38 4.26 -5.34
C GLU A 278 16.36 5.40 -5.71
N THR A 279 17.67 5.19 -5.53
CA THR A 279 18.68 6.16 -5.95
C THR A 279 18.82 6.29 -7.48
N LEU A 280 18.36 5.30 -8.25
CA LEU A 280 18.39 5.32 -9.72
C LEU A 280 17.07 5.82 -10.35
N ALA A 281 15.96 5.80 -9.63
CA ALA A 281 14.64 6.24 -10.12
C ALA A 281 14.37 7.74 -9.87
N ASN A 282 15.18 8.40 -9.03
CA ASN A 282 15.06 9.84 -8.70
C ASN A 282 16.16 10.70 -9.31
N LEU A 283 16.90 10.18 -10.30
CA LEU A 283 17.80 10.93 -11.22
C LEU A 283 17.07 11.14 -12.56
#